data_67209a47c0f62cef9e18693bd3ab6b69
#
_entry.id   67209a47c0f62cef9e18693bd3ab6b69
#
_cell.length_a   1.000
_cell.length_b   1.000
_cell.length_c   1.000
_cell.angle_alpha   90.00
_cell.angle_beta   90.00
_cell.angle_gamma   90.00
#
_symmetry.space_group_name_H-M   'P 1'
#
loop_
_entity.id
_entity.type
_entity.pdbx_description
1 polymer ?
#
loop_
_entity_poly.entity_id
_entity_poly.type
_entity_poly.pdbx_seq_one_letter_code
_entity_poly.pdbx_strand_id
1 'polypeptide(L)'
;MGKTLGVLSGVGHLPVDVVRGAKKAGYRTVAIALVPGTHEDLEKEADVFHAINIGKVGKIFKTLKQEGVDEVTMIGKVTKEILYSGGILVPDWQAIKILMSLPDRHDDTIMNALVAKLEDMGIHVMDQTLFLTDLMPQEGVLSKRQPTPEEWEDMKYGFAMAKKIGGLDIGQTVVVKNKAIMAVEAIEGTDACILRGGKLGKGAIVAKTAKPAQDNRFDMPGVGVKTMESMIESGCAGIVMEAGRTL
;
A
#
# COMPACT_ATOMS: atom_id res chain seq x y z
N MET A 1 -24.43 -10.61 -17.11
CA MET A 1 -23.09 -11.12 -16.75
C MET A 1 -22.60 -10.27 -15.59
N GLY A 2 -21.95 -10.87 -14.58
CA GLY A 2 -21.34 -10.11 -13.50
C GLY A 2 -20.15 -9.29 -14.01
N LYS A 3 -19.77 -8.21 -13.30
CA LYS A 3 -18.58 -7.39 -13.63
C LYS A 3 -17.30 -8.21 -13.47
N THR A 4 -16.29 -7.86 -14.24
CA THR A 4 -14.95 -8.46 -14.17
C THR A 4 -13.98 -7.49 -13.50
N LEU A 5 -13.36 -7.92 -12.39
CA LEU A 5 -12.33 -7.16 -11.67
C LEU A 5 -10.94 -7.62 -12.09
N GLY A 6 -10.12 -6.69 -12.54
CA GLY A 6 -8.68 -6.86 -12.69
C GLY A 6 -7.97 -6.55 -11.37
N VAL A 7 -7.07 -7.43 -10.92
CA VAL A 7 -6.23 -7.20 -9.74
C VAL A 7 -4.78 -7.10 -10.19
N LEU A 8 -4.25 -5.88 -10.25
CA LEU A 8 -2.83 -5.63 -10.53
C LEU A 8 -2.02 -5.82 -9.25
N SER A 9 -1.31 -6.95 -9.17
CA SER A 9 -0.76 -7.47 -7.93
C SER A 9 0.75 -7.23 -7.80
N GLY A 10 1.15 -6.55 -6.73
CA GLY A 10 2.50 -6.66 -6.18
C GLY A 10 2.67 -7.91 -5.32
N VAL A 11 3.70 -7.94 -4.46
CA VAL A 11 3.90 -9.02 -3.49
C VAL A 11 3.10 -8.78 -2.21
N GLY A 12 2.84 -9.88 -1.47
CA GLY A 12 2.12 -9.89 -0.20
C GLY A 12 0.80 -10.66 -0.27
N HIS A 13 0.07 -10.70 0.85
CA HIS A 13 -1.16 -11.48 0.97
C HIS A 13 -2.42 -10.68 0.55
N LEU A 14 -2.40 -9.36 0.67
CA LEU A 14 -3.55 -8.50 0.36
C LEU A 14 -4.19 -8.74 -1.03
N PRO A 15 -3.44 -9.03 -2.11
CA PRO A 15 -4.05 -9.38 -3.39
C PRO A 15 -4.97 -10.58 -3.32
N VAL A 16 -4.63 -11.59 -2.50
CA VAL A 16 -5.45 -12.79 -2.27
C VAL A 16 -6.76 -12.42 -1.55
N ASP A 17 -6.66 -11.57 -0.52
CA ASP A 17 -7.83 -11.11 0.23
C ASP A 17 -8.77 -10.27 -0.64
N VAL A 18 -8.22 -9.42 -1.52
CA VAL A 18 -9.01 -8.67 -2.52
C VAL A 18 -9.75 -9.62 -3.46
N VAL A 19 -9.07 -10.63 -4.01
CA VAL A 19 -9.70 -11.62 -4.90
C VAL A 19 -10.84 -12.34 -4.18
N ARG A 20 -10.62 -12.77 -2.94
CA ARG A 20 -11.65 -13.44 -2.11
C ARG A 20 -12.84 -12.51 -1.85
N GLY A 21 -12.59 -11.26 -1.48
CA GLY A 21 -13.64 -10.26 -1.26
C GLY A 21 -14.44 -9.96 -2.52
N ALA A 22 -13.77 -9.78 -3.65
CA ALA A 22 -14.40 -9.55 -4.95
C ALA A 22 -15.28 -10.73 -5.40
N LYS A 23 -14.79 -11.97 -5.23
CA LYS A 23 -15.59 -13.18 -5.54
C LYS A 23 -16.83 -13.29 -4.66
N LYS A 24 -16.74 -12.98 -3.35
CA LYS A 24 -17.91 -12.89 -2.47
C LYS A 24 -18.91 -11.84 -2.93
N ALA A 25 -18.44 -10.74 -3.54
CA ALA A 25 -19.28 -9.70 -4.13
C ALA A 25 -19.82 -10.03 -5.53
N GLY A 26 -19.52 -11.22 -6.06
CA GLY A 26 -20.03 -11.71 -7.35
C GLY A 26 -19.22 -11.28 -8.59
N TYR A 27 -17.99 -10.80 -8.40
CA TYR A 27 -17.09 -10.49 -9.52
C TYR A 27 -16.41 -11.75 -10.07
N ARG A 28 -16.23 -11.78 -11.39
CA ARG A 28 -15.19 -12.59 -12.03
C ARG A 28 -13.85 -11.89 -11.80
N THR A 29 -12.79 -12.62 -11.42
CA THR A 29 -11.50 -12.05 -11.04
C THR A 29 -10.40 -12.42 -12.02
N VAL A 30 -9.63 -11.41 -12.45
CA VAL A 30 -8.45 -11.56 -13.33
C VAL A 30 -7.24 -10.98 -12.59
N ALA A 31 -6.38 -11.83 -12.06
CA ALA A 31 -5.17 -11.39 -11.36
C ALA A 31 -3.98 -11.30 -12.32
N ILE A 32 -3.25 -10.18 -12.24
CA ILE A 32 -2.01 -9.96 -12.99
C ILE A 32 -0.87 -9.71 -12.01
N ALA A 33 0.00 -10.70 -11.81
CA ALA A 33 1.21 -10.56 -11.01
C ALA A 33 2.25 -9.72 -11.77
N LEU A 34 2.59 -8.55 -11.21
CA LEU A 34 3.42 -7.54 -11.85
C LEU A 34 4.92 -7.72 -11.59
N VAL A 35 5.27 -8.44 -10.54
CA VAL A 35 6.64 -8.64 -10.06
C VAL A 35 6.90 -10.12 -9.81
N PRO A 36 8.17 -10.58 -9.90
CA PRO A 36 8.52 -11.93 -9.51
C PRO A 36 8.24 -12.17 -8.03
N GLY A 37 7.87 -13.38 -7.68
CA GLY A 37 7.60 -13.79 -6.30
C GLY A 37 6.73 -15.05 -6.27
N THR A 38 6.41 -15.49 -5.05
CA THR A 38 5.47 -16.59 -4.84
C THR A 38 4.04 -16.06 -4.96
N HIS A 39 3.35 -16.43 -6.02
CA HIS A 39 1.97 -16.04 -6.29
C HIS A 39 1.01 -17.24 -6.29
N GLU A 40 1.45 -18.37 -5.72
CA GLU A 40 0.68 -19.63 -5.75
C GLU A 40 -0.73 -19.50 -5.19
N ASP A 41 -0.89 -18.78 -4.08
CA ASP A 41 -2.21 -18.60 -3.46
C ASP A 41 -3.10 -17.68 -4.31
N LEU A 42 -2.51 -16.65 -4.93
CA LEU A 42 -3.24 -15.76 -5.83
C LEU A 42 -3.67 -16.47 -7.12
N GLU A 43 -2.78 -17.31 -7.67
CA GLU A 43 -3.06 -18.14 -8.86
C GLU A 43 -4.18 -19.13 -8.59
N LYS A 44 -4.22 -19.77 -7.40
CA LYS A 44 -5.27 -20.71 -7.01
C LYS A 44 -6.63 -20.02 -6.77
N GLU A 45 -6.61 -18.80 -6.22
CA GLU A 45 -7.84 -18.09 -5.87
C GLU A 45 -8.49 -17.36 -7.03
N ALA A 46 -7.72 -16.76 -7.95
CA ALA A 46 -8.26 -16.01 -9.07
C ALA A 46 -8.92 -16.92 -10.13
N ASP A 47 -9.96 -16.41 -10.79
CA ASP A 47 -10.59 -17.16 -11.90
C ASP A 47 -9.69 -17.22 -13.12
N VAL A 48 -8.86 -16.19 -13.34
CA VAL A 48 -7.80 -16.13 -14.36
C VAL A 48 -6.56 -15.51 -13.75
N PHE A 49 -5.40 -16.10 -14.04
CA PHE A 49 -4.10 -15.61 -13.58
C PHE A 49 -3.13 -15.38 -14.72
N HIS A 50 -2.43 -14.27 -14.68
CA HIS A 50 -1.34 -13.92 -15.59
C HIS A 50 -0.12 -13.42 -14.81
N ALA A 51 1.08 -13.84 -15.22
CA ALA A 51 2.33 -13.25 -14.76
C ALA A 51 2.87 -12.32 -15.87
N ILE A 52 2.80 -11.01 -15.65
CA ILE A 52 3.24 -10.00 -16.63
C ILE A 52 4.06 -8.95 -15.90
N ASN A 53 5.34 -8.87 -16.25
CA ASN A 53 6.25 -7.89 -15.65
C ASN A 53 5.71 -6.46 -15.75
N ILE A 54 5.82 -5.69 -14.67
CA ILE A 54 5.34 -4.29 -14.55
C ILE A 54 5.84 -3.37 -15.66
N GLY A 55 7.02 -3.61 -16.22
CA GLY A 55 7.54 -2.86 -17.39
C GLY A 55 6.78 -3.12 -18.69
N LYS A 56 5.95 -4.15 -18.77
CA LYS A 56 5.19 -4.51 -19.97
C LYS A 56 3.77 -3.93 -19.96
N VAL A 57 3.68 -2.60 -19.78
CA VAL A 57 2.42 -1.85 -19.62
C VAL A 57 1.45 -2.09 -20.78
N GLY A 58 1.95 -2.09 -22.03
CA GLY A 58 1.12 -2.38 -23.20
C GLY A 58 0.56 -3.79 -23.19
N LYS A 59 1.33 -4.79 -22.72
CA LYS A 59 0.86 -6.17 -22.57
C LYS A 59 -0.19 -6.26 -21.46
N ILE A 60 0.00 -5.56 -20.31
CA ILE A 60 -0.97 -5.49 -19.21
C ILE A 60 -2.30 -4.94 -19.73
N PHE A 61 -2.29 -3.79 -20.39
CA PHE A 61 -3.49 -3.16 -20.94
C PHE A 61 -4.21 -4.05 -21.96
N LYS A 62 -3.44 -4.70 -22.85
CA LYS A 62 -4.01 -5.64 -23.81
C LYS A 62 -4.69 -6.81 -23.10
N THR A 63 -4.05 -7.38 -22.07
CA THR A 63 -4.61 -8.50 -21.30
C THR A 63 -5.89 -8.08 -20.59
N LEU A 64 -5.92 -6.95 -19.90
CA LEU A 64 -7.13 -6.44 -19.24
C LEU A 64 -8.30 -6.32 -20.22
N LYS A 65 -8.04 -5.77 -21.42
CA LYS A 65 -9.06 -5.63 -22.46
C LYS A 65 -9.52 -6.98 -23.03
N GLN A 66 -8.60 -7.93 -23.25
CA GLN A 66 -8.92 -9.27 -23.76
C GLN A 66 -9.75 -10.10 -22.78
N GLU A 67 -9.49 -9.91 -21.48
CA GLU A 67 -10.23 -10.58 -20.40
C GLU A 67 -11.58 -9.88 -20.09
N GLY A 68 -11.90 -8.78 -20.78
CA GLY A 68 -13.14 -8.03 -20.54
C GLY A 68 -13.23 -7.42 -19.16
N VAL A 69 -12.11 -6.87 -18.66
CA VAL A 69 -12.05 -6.22 -17.35
C VAL A 69 -12.78 -4.88 -17.41
N ASP A 70 -13.74 -4.69 -16.51
CA ASP A 70 -14.55 -3.46 -16.37
C ASP A 70 -13.96 -2.52 -15.32
N GLU A 71 -13.43 -3.11 -14.24
CA GLU A 71 -12.91 -2.41 -13.07
C GLU A 71 -11.55 -3.00 -12.68
N VAL A 72 -10.64 -2.18 -12.17
CA VAL A 72 -9.31 -2.63 -11.77
C VAL A 72 -8.93 -2.07 -10.41
N THR A 73 -8.24 -2.85 -9.61
CA THR A 73 -7.60 -2.40 -8.38
C THR A 73 -6.11 -2.75 -8.39
N MET A 74 -5.29 -1.90 -7.77
CA MET A 74 -3.84 -2.07 -7.67
C MET A 74 -3.50 -2.33 -6.21
N ILE A 75 -2.97 -3.50 -5.88
CA ILE A 75 -2.75 -3.90 -4.49
C ILE A 75 -1.48 -4.74 -4.34
N GLY A 76 -0.85 -4.66 -3.18
CA GLY A 76 0.39 -5.38 -2.89
C GLY A 76 1.62 -4.49 -3.08
N LYS A 77 2.74 -4.95 -2.52
CA LYS A 77 3.97 -4.15 -2.44
C LYS A 77 4.81 -4.28 -3.71
N VAL A 78 5.18 -3.15 -4.31
CA VAL A 78 6.18 -3.05 -5.38
C VAL A 78 7.29 -2.14 -4.89
N THR A 79 8.43 -2.72 -4.48
CA THR A 79 9.56 -1.94 -3.97
C THR A 79 10.53 -1.57 -5.08
N LYS A 80 11.23 -0.44 -4.89
CA LYS A 80 12.31 -0.03 -5.82
C LYS A 80 13.41 -1.11 -5.93
N GLU A 81 13.71 -1.81 -4.84
CA GLU A 81 14.65 -2.95 -4.85
C GLU A 81 14.18 -4.06 -5.79
N ILE A 82 12.89 -4.39 -5.79
CA ILE A 82 12.31 -5.38 -6.72
C ILE A 82 12.42 -4.89 -8.15
N LEU A 83 12.22 -3.59 -8.40
CA LEU A 83 12.30 -3.00 -9.74
C LEU A 83 13.74 -2.96 -10.28
N TYR A 84 14.73 -2.73 -9.41
CA TYR A 84 16.14 -2.56 -9.79
C TYR A 84 17.00 -3.81 -9.60
N SER A 85 16.53 -4.83 -8.85
CA SER A 85 17.26 -6.10 -8.67
C SER A 85 17.17 -6.97 -9.92
N GLY A 86 18.20 -6.96 -10.71
CA GLY A 86 18.46 -8.02 -11.68
C GLY A 86 17.70 -7.96 -13.02
N GLY A 87 17.63 -6.81 -13.68
CA GLY A 87 17.18 -6.75 -15.08
C GLY A 87 15.68 -6.96 -15.29
N ILE A 88 14.88 -6.84 -14.25
CA ILE A 88 13.42 -7.09 -14.24
C ILE A 88 12.65 -6.02 -15.01
N LEU A 89 13.12 -4.77 -15.02
CA LEU A 89 12.43 -3.66 -15.65
C LEU A 89 12.88 -3.46 -17.10
N VAL A 90 12.32 -4.25 -18.02
CA VAL A 90 12.46 -3.98 -19.46
C VAL A 90 11.16 -3.33 -19.95
N PRO A 91 11.08 -1.97 -19.98
CA PRO A 91 9.87 -1.29 -20.40
C PRO A 91 9.55 -1.60 -21.86
N ASP A 92 8.26 -1.78 -22.15
CA ASP A 92 7.78 -1.83 -23.52
C ASP A 92 7.58 -0.40 -24.07
N TRP A 93 7.28 -0.30 -25.37
CA TRP A 93 7.08 1.00 -26.01
C TRP A 93 5.97 1.85 -25.35
N GLN A 94 4.92 1.21 -24.84
CA GLN A 94 3.84 1.91 -24.16
C GLN A 94 4.29 2.50 -22.81
N ALA A 95 5.07 1.74 -22.04
CA ALA A 95 5.66 2.23 -20.80
C ALA A 95 6.60 3.42 -21.07
N ILE A 96 7.47 3.31 -22.09
CA ILE A 96 8.37 4.38 -22.48
C ILE A 96 7.59 5.64 -22.87
N LYS A 97 6.54 5.49 -23.68
CA LYS A 97 5.70 6.61 -24.13
C LYS A 97 5.05 7.34 -22.95
N ILE A 98 4.51 6.59 -21.96
CA ILE A 98 3.93 7.19 -20.76
C ILE A 98 5.01 7.94 -19.99
N LEU A 99 6.15 7.30 -19.67
CA LEU A 99 7.23 7.91 -18.90
C LEU A 99 7.80 9.18 -19.57
N MET A 100 7.86 9.23 -20.90
CA MET A 100 8.33 10.41 -21.64
C MET A 100 7.31 11.56 -21.68
N SER A 101 6.04 11.29 -21.41
CA SER A 101 4.99 12.32 -21.37
C SER A 101 4.84 13.00 -20.01
N LEU A 102 5.52 12.47 -18.97
CA LEU A 102 5.38 12.98 -17.59
C LEU A 102 6.31 14.19 -17.36
N PRO A 103 5.85 15.19 -16.58
CA PRO A 103 6.67 16.35 -16.21
C PRO A 103 7.80 16.00 -15.24
N ASP A 104 7.61 14.96 -14.43
CA ASP A 104 8.56 14.43 -13.46
C ASP A 104 8.43 12.91 -13.34
N ARG A 105 9.18 12.29 -12.44
CA ARG A 105 9.17 10.84 -12.20
C ARG A 105 8.79 10.50 -10.76
N HIS A 106 7.97 11.31 -10.13
CA HIS A 106 7.41 11.00 -8.83
C HIS A 106 6.43 9.82 -8.97
N ASP A 107 6.39 8.98 -7.95
CA ASP A 107 5.57 7.76 -7.95
C ASP A 107 4.09 8.13 -8.19
N ASP A 108 3.57 9.17 -7.54
CA ASP A 108 2.21 9.65 -7.73
C ASP A 108 1.92 10.13 -9.16
N THR A 109 2.88 10.81 -9.80
CA THR A 109 2.75 11.28 -11.19
C THR A 109 2.62 10.10 -12.16
N ILE A 110 3.46 9.07 -11.95
CA ILE A 110 3.42 7.84 -12.75
C ILE A 110 2.09 7.10 -12.54
N MET A 111 1.67 6.93 -11.27
CA MET A 111 0.45 6.22 -10.94
C MET A 111 -0.79 6.94 -11.48
N ASN A 112 -0.86 8.27 -11.35
CA ASN A 112 -1.96 9.04 -11.91
C ASN A 112 -2.04 8.95 -13.44
N ALA A 113 -0.91 8.90 -14.14
CA ALA A 113 -0.89 8.70 -15.59
C ALA A 113 -1.39 7.30 -16.00
N LEU A 114 -1.04 6.27 -15.21
CA LEU A 114 -1.55 4.91 -15.43
C LEU A 114 -3.06 4.84 -15.19
N VAL A 115 -3.54 5.47 -14.11
CA VAL A 115 -4.97 5.58 -13.80
C VAL A 115 -5.71 6.28 -14.94
N ALA A 116 -5.25 7.46 -15.37
CA ALA A 116 -5.86 8.19 -16.49
C ALA A 116 -5.94 7.33 -17.76
N LYS A 117 -4.88 6.55 -18.03
CA LYS A 117 -4.85 5.67 -19.20
C LYS A 117 -5.84 4.50 -19.11
N LEU A 118 -6.04 3.92 -17.93
CA LEU A 118 -7.04 2.88 -17.70
C LEU A 118 -8.46 3.44 -17.85
N GLU A 119 -8.74 4.59 -17.27
CA GLU A 119 -10.03 5.29 -17.41
C GLU A 119 -10.33 5.65 -18.89
N ASP A 120 -9.34 6.14 -19.66
CA ASP A 120 -9.47 6.38 -21.11
C ASP A 120 -9.82 5.10 -21.90
N MET A 121 -9.44 3.93 -21.39
CA MET A 121 -9.76 2.63 -21.98
C MET A 121 -11.14 2.12 -21.56
N GLY A 122 -11.85 2.85 -20.70
CA GLY A 122 -13.13 2.46 -20.13
C GLY A 122 -13.00 1.46 -18.98
N ILE A 123 -11.82 1.33 -18.37
CA ILE A 123 -11.56 0.47 -17.21
C ILE A 123 -11.47 1.36 -15.97
N HIS A 124 -12.45 1.25 -15.08
CA HIS A 124 -12.51 2.09 -13.88
C HIS A 124 -11.53 1.61 -12.81
N VAL A 125 -10.72 2.55 -12.27
CA VAL A 125 -9.75 2.26 -11.20
C VAL A 125 -10.40 2.47 -9.84
N MET A 126 -10.54 1.38 -9.10
CA MET A 126 -11.25 1.33 -7.82
C MET A 126 -10.33 1.65 -6.63
N ASP A 127 -10.93 2.07 -5.53
CA ASP A 127 -10.29 2.15 -4.23
C ASP A 127 -9.76 0.76 -3.81
N GLN A 128 -8.51 0.70 -3.34
CA GLN A 128 -7.85 -0.54 -2.89
C GLN A 128 -8.59 -1.24 -1.75
N THR A 129 -9.32 -0.48 -0.94
CA THR A 129 -9.90 -0.97 0.31
C THR A 129 -11.30 -1.56 0.14
N LEU A 130 -11.92 -1.39 -1.05
CA LEU A 130 -13.31 -1.76 -1.26
C LEU A 130 -13.63 -3.21 -0.89
N PHE A 131 -12.70 -4.13 -1.12
CA PHE A 131 -12.84 -5.56 -0.79
C PHE A 131 -12.06 -5.98 0.46
N LEU A 132 -11.53 -5.01 1.23
CA LEU A 132 -10.69 -5.21 2.42
C LEU A 132 -11.27 -4.56 3.67
N THR A 133 -12.56 -4.24 3.68
CA THR A 133 -13.23 -3.54 4.79
C THR A 133 -13.07 -4.27 6.13
N ASP A 134 -13.02 -5.60 6.11
CA ASP A 134 -12.84 -6.42 7.31
C ASP A 134 -11.41 -6.32 7.90
N LEU A 135 -10.45 -5.84 7.11
CA LEU A 135 -9.06 -5.63 7.55
C LEU A 135 -8.80 -4.19 8.02
N MET A 136 -9.75 -3.29 7.82
CA MET A 136 -9.59 -1.90 8.23
C MET A 136 -9.91 -1.73 9.72
N PRO A 137 -8.96 -1.18 10.52
CA PRO A 137 -9.20 -0.97 11.93
C PRO A 137 -10.34 0.00 12.16
N GLN A 138 -11.24 -0.34 13.06
CA GLN A 138 -12.28 0.54 13.56
C GLN A 138 -11.71 1.48 14.63
N GLU A 139 -12.40 2.58 14.90
CA GLU A 139 -12.04 3.49 15.98
C GLU A 139 -12.09 2.78 17.34
N GLY A 140 -11.03 2.89 18.11
CA GLY A 140 -10.93 2.30 19.44
C GLY A 140 -9.58 1.67 19.74
N VAL A 141 -9.49 0.98 20.89
CA VAL A 141 -8.30 0.25 21.30
C VAL A 141 -8.42 -1.20 20.86
N LEU A 142 -7.55 -1.61 19.95
CA LEU A 142 -7.58 -2.96 19.35
C LEU A 142 -6.87 -4.01 20.21
N SER A 143 -5.98 -3.57 21.12
CA SER A 143 -5.21 -4.48 21.97
C SER A 143 -5.93 -4.81 23.27
N LYS A 144 -5.55 -5.98 23.89
CA LYS A 144 -6.06 -6.35 25.22
C LYS A 144 -5.64 -5.35 26.30
N ARG A 145 -4.42 -4.82 26.20
CA ARG A 145 -3.91 -3.77 27.11
C ARG A 145 -4.43 -2.40 26.68
N GLN A 146 -4.93 -1.64 27.63
CA GLN A 146 -5.27 -0.24 27.40
C GLN A 146 -4.01 0.63 27.47
N PRO A 147 -3.89 1.68 26.64
CA PRO A 147 -2.81 2.66 26.78
C PRO A 147 -2.89 3.42 28.11
N THR A 148 -1.73 3.76 28.69
CA THR A 148 -1.69 4.65 29.85
C THR A 148 -2.05 6.09 29.46
N PRO A 149 -2.36 6.98 30.43
CA PRO A 149 -2.58 8.40 30.13
C PRO A 149 -1.41 9.05 29.37
N GLU A 150 -0.18 8.72 29.74
CA GLU A 150 1.03 9.24 29.11
C GLU A 150 1.18 8.70 27.66
N GLU A 151 0.88 7.43 27.45
CA GLU A 151 0.86 6.82 26.10
C GLU A 151 -0.20 7.48 25.22
N TRP A 152 -1.39 7.78 25.77
CA TRP A 152 -2.42 8.51 25.04
C TRP A 152 -1.99 9.92 24.62
N GLU A 153 -1.26 10.63 25.49
CA GLU A 153 -0.72 11.94 25.14
C GLU A 153 0.34 11.86 24.03
N ASP A 154 1.22 10.84 24.08
CA ASP A 154 2.20 10.57 23.02
C ASP A 154 1.51 10.16 21.71
N MET A 155 0.44 9.34 21.76
CA MET A 155 -0.37 8.97 20.61
C MET A 155 -1.01 10.19 19.93
N LYS A 156 -1.67 11.05 20.68
CA LYS A 156 -2.29 12.28 20.15
C LYS A 156 -1.25 13.20 19.51
N TYR A 157 -0.13 13.41 20.21
CA TYR A 157 0.96 14.25 19.70
C TYR A 157 1.56 13.64 18.42
N GLY A 158 1.88 12.35 18.44
CA GLY A 158 2.45 11.63 17.31
C GLY A 158 1.52 11.62 16.09
N PHE A 159 0.22 11.38 16.30
CA PHE A 159 -0.77 11.42 15.24
C PHE A 159 -0.81 12.79 14.53
N ALA A 160 -0.82 13.88 15.32
CA ALA A 160 -0.79 15.23 14.76
C ALA A 160 0.51 15.52 13.98
N MET A 161 1.66 15.00 14.45
CA MET A 161 2.94 15.16 13.76
C MET A 161 3.01 14.32 12.51
N ALA A 162 2.55 13.07 12.53
CA ALA A 162 2.49 12.21 11.35
C ALA A 162 1.64 12.84 10.23
N LYS A 163 0.50 13.45 10.57
CA LYS A 163 -0.30 14.23 9.61
C LYS A 163 0.46 15.39 8.99
N LYS A 164 1.24 16.13 9.78
CA LYS A 164 2.02 17.29 9.30
C LYS A 164 3.12 16.85 8.33
N ILE A 165 3.91 15.82 8.68
CA ILE A 165 4.97 15.33 7.78
C ILE A 165 4.39 14.68 6.52
N GLY A 166 3.22 14.03 6.63
CA GLY A 166 2.45 13.53 5.49
C GLY A 166 2.00 14.64 4.55
N GLY A 167 1.58 15.78 5.09
CA GLY A 167 1.24 16.98 4.31
C GLY A 167 2.42 17.62 3.60
N LEU A 168 3.65 17.39 4.09
CA LEU A 168 4.90 17.85 3.45
C LEU A 168 5.50 16.80 2.50
N ASP A 169 4.83 15.67 2.33
CA ASP A 169 5.30 14.53 1.53
C ASP A 169 6.69 13.99 1.93
N ILE A 170 7.04 14.09 3.21
CA ILE A 170 8.30 13.57 3.78
C ILE A 170 8.15 12.09 4.10
N GLY A 171 7.06 11.71 4.76
CA GLY A 171 6.74 10.37 5.22
C GLY A 171 5.39 10.36 5.94
N GLN A 172 5.04 9.27 6.59
CA GLN A 172 3.74 9.11 7.25
C GLN A 172 3.81 8.46 8.63
N THR A 173 5.04 8.21 9.12
CA THR A 173 5.31 7.59 10.43
C THR A 173 6.22 8.46 11.26
N VAL A 174 5.88 8.64 12.54
CA VAL A 174 6.75 9.22 13.55
C VAL A 174 6.85 8.32 14.77
N VAL A 175 7.97 8.39 15.48
CA VAL A 175 8.17 7.69 16.75
C VAL A 175 8.31 8.74 17.84
N VAL A 176 7.52 8.61 18.91
CA VAL A 176 7.36 9.63 19.96
C VAL A 176 7.61 9.04 21.34
N LYS A 177 8.29 9.79 22.20
CA LYS A 177 8.39 9.50 23.63
C LYS A 177 8.32 10.79 24.42
N ASN A 178 7.43 10.85 25.41
CA ASN A 178 7.24 12.03 26.29
C ASN A 178 7.02 13.32 25.47
N LYS A 179 6.19 13.27 24.43
CA LYS A 179 5.95 14.38 23.49
C LYS A 179 7.19 14.90 22.76
N ALA A 180 8.26 14.12 22.71
CA ALA A 180 9.44 14.39 21.90
C ALA A 180 9.51 13.43 20.72
N ILE A 181 9.84 13.94 19.54
CA ILE A 181 10.03 13.13 18.34
C ILE A 181 11.37 12.41 18.42
N MET A 182 11.35 11.08 18.45
CA MET A 182 12.54 10.23 18.43
C MET A 182 12.98 9.93 16.99
N ALA A 183 12.03 9.78 16.07
CA ALA A 183 12.30 9.56 14.65
C ALA A 183 11.15 10.04 13.79
N VAL A 184 11.49 10.47 12.57
CA VAL A 184 10.57 10.80 11.48
C VAL A 184 10.92 9.91 10.31
N GLU A 185 9.93 9.26 9.72
CA GLU A 185 10.08 8.49 8.48
C GLU A 185 10.38 9.41 7.31
N ALA A 186 11.36 9.03 6.51
CA ALA A 186 11.65 9.62 5.22
C ALA A 186 11.91 8.48 4.20
N ILE A 187 12.94 8.61 3.37
CA ILE A 187 13.25 7.64 2.30
C ILE A 187 13.60 6.24 2.80
N GLU A 188 14.01 6.11 4.07
CA GLU A 188 14.36 4.83 4.70
C GLU A 188 13.16 3.91 4.93
N GLY A 189 11.94 4.46 4.96
CA GLY A 189 10.70 3.73 5.18
C GLY A 189 10.35 3.43 6.64
N THR A 190 9.11 2.94 6.86
CA THR A 190 8.49 2.77 8.19
C THR A 190 9.32 1.91 9.13
N ASP A 191 9.76 0.73 8.69
CA ASP A 191 10.43 -0.25 9.58
C ASP A 191 11.77 0.30 10.11
N ALA A 192 12.58 0.91 9.24
CA ALA A 192 13.86 1.52 9.63
C ALA A 192 13.66 2.72 10.56
N CYS A 193 12.63 3.53 10.32
CA CYS A 193 12.23 4.64 11.21
C CYS A 193 11.87 4.12 12.61
N ILE A 194 11.06 3.07 12.71
CA ILE A 194 10.65 2.44 13.97
C ILE A 194 11.87 1.91 14.73
N LEU A 195 12.74 1.15 14.06
CA LEU A 195 13.95 0.59 14.67
C LEU A 195 14.88 1.70 15.22
N ARG A 196 15.05 2.79 14.48
CA ARG A 196 15.84 3.94 14.89
C ARG A 196 15.21 4.68 16.08
N GLY A 197 13.92 4.97 15.99
CA GLY A 197 13.18 5.70 17.01
C GLY A 197 13.06 4.95 18.34
N GLY A 198 12.79 3.64 18.30
CA GLY A 198 12.71 2.81 19.51
C GLY A 198 14.04 2.66 20.24
N LYS A 199 15.18 2.63 19.52
CA LYS A 199 16.51 2.66 20.13
C LYS A 199 16.80 3.98 20.88
N LEU A 200 16.26 5.10 20.40
CA LEU A 200 16.42 6.41 21.02
C LEU A 200 15.45 6.63 22.18
N GLY A 201 14.25 6.04 22.12
CA GLY A 201 13.22 6.19 23.13
C GLY A 201 12.59 4.85 23.51
N LYS A 202 13.16 4.13 24.48
CA LYS A 202 12.59 2.87 24.96
C LYS A 202 11.14 3.06 25.44
N GLY A 203 10.24 2.21 25.01
CA GLY A 203 8.80 2.34 25.28
C GLY A 203 8.14 3.49 24.51
N ALA A 204 8.70 3.90 23.37
CA ALA A 204 8.12 4.93 22.51
C ALA A 204 6.82 4.45 21.85
N ILE A 205 6.02 5.41 21.42
CA ILE A 205 4.81 5.22 20.63
C ILE A 205 5.13 5.47 19.14
N VAL A 206 4.67 4.57 18.29
CA VAL A 206 4.66 4.76 16.84
C VAL A 206 3.34 5.42 16.45
N ALA A 207 3.38 6.44 15.61
CA ALA A 207 2.18 7.01 15.00
C ALA A 207 2.29 6.92 13.49
N LYS A 208 1.33 6.26 12.86
CA LYS A 208 1.25 6.11 11.39
C LYS A 208 -0.11 6.54 10.90
N THR A 209 -0.15 7.47 9.93
CA THR A 209 -1.40 8.04 9.39
C THR A 209 -1.36 8.06 7.88
N ALA A 210 -2.52 8.12 7.24
CA ALA A 210 -2.58 8.46 5.83
C ALA A 210 -2.16 9.92 5.60
N LYS A 211 -1.49 10.20 4.47
CA LYS A 211 -1.22 11.57 4.02
C LYS A 211 -2.55 12.31 3.80
N PRO A 212 -2.64 13.62 4.01
CA PRO A 212 -3.88 14.38 3.76
C PRO A 212 -4.43 14.20 2.35
N ALA A 213 -3.56 14.20 1.35
CA ALA A 213 -3.90 14.00 -0.08
C ALA A 213 -3.68 12.55 -0.55
N GLN A 214 -3.77 11.56 0.36
CA GLN A 214 -3.58 10.15 0.02
C GLN A 214 -4.57 9.69 -1.07
N ASP A 215 -4.05 9.11 -2.13
CA ASP A 215 -4.89 8.50 -3.16
C ASP A 215 -5.15 7.02 -2.82
N ASN A 216 -6.38 6.74 -2.40
CA ASN A 216 -6.78 5.40 -1.97
C ASN A 216 -6.78 4.36 -3.10
N ARG A 217 -6.63 4.78 -4.36
CA ARG A 217 -6.59 3.86 -5.50
C ARG A 217 -5.29 3.07 -5.59
N PHE A 218 -4.18 3.59 -5.01
CA PHE A 218 -2.87 2.95 -5.14
C PHE A 218 -1.89 3.17 -3.97
N ASP A 219 -2.22 4.02 -2.98
CA ASP A 219 -1.27 4.38 -1.90
C ASP A 219 -1.92 4.32 -0.51
N MET A 220 -2.55 3.18 -0.15
CA MET A 220 -3.07 2.99 1.21
C MET A 220 -1.95 2.61 2.18
N PRO A 221 -1.82 3.32 3.33
CA PRO A 221 -0.86 2.94 4.35
C PRO A 221 -1.25 1.59 4.97
N GLY A 222 -0.26 0.73 5.18
CA GLY A 222 -0.46 -0.58 5.80
C GLY A 222 0.36 -0.75 7.09
N VAL A 223 -0.21 -1.48 8.04
CA VAL A 223 0.47 -1.94 9.26
C VAL A 223 0.36 -3.46 9.30
N GLY A 224 1.46 -4.15 9.06
CA GLY A 224 1.51 -5.60 8.99
C GLY A 224 2.41 -6.23 10.06
N VAL A 225 2.57 -7.54 9.97
CA VAL A 225 3.40 -8.34 10.90
C VAL A 225 4.82 -7.77 11.00
N LYS A 226 5.44 -7.39 9.88
CA LYS A 226 6.79 -6.83 9.86
C LYS A 226 6.90 -5.52 10.66
N THR A 227 5.88 -4.67 10.62
CA THR A 227 5.82 -3.46 11.45
C THR A 227 5.80 -3.82 12.93
N MET A 228 5.00 -4.83 13.32
CA MET A 228 4.95 -5.32 14.70
C MET A 228 6.29 -5.92 15.14
N GLU A 229 6.96 -6.69 14.29
CA GLU A 229 8.30 -7.24 14.56
C GLU A 229 9.31 -6.12 14.80
N SER A 230 9.33 -5.08 13.97
CA SER A 230 10.21 -3.91 14.14
C SER A 230 9.92 -3.17 15.45
N MET A 231 8.66 -3.07 15.86
CA MET A 231 8.27 -2.47 17.14
C MET A 231 8.73 -3.32 18.33
N ILE A 232 8.60 -4.63 18.25
CA ILE A 232 9.06 -5.58 19.29
C ILE A 232 10.58 -5.48 19.43
N GLU A 233 11.31 -5.58 18.32
CA GLU A 233 12.77 -5.50 18.29
C GLU A 233 13.28 -4.20 18.89
N SER A 234 12.63 -3.08 18.58
CA SER A 234 13.05 -1.75 19.05
C SER A 234 12.50 -1.39 20.44
N GLY A 235 11.61 -2.21 21.02
CA GLY A 235 11.03 -1.98 22.34
C GLY A 235 10.00 -0.86 22.37
N CYS A 236 9.30 -0.59 21.28
CA CYS A 236 8.17 0.34 21.26
C CYS A 236 6.98 -0.22 22.06
N ALA A 237 6.24 0.66 22.75
CA ALA A 237 5.15 0.28 23.65
C ALA A 237 3.79 0.13 22.95
N GLY A 238 3.58 0.85 21.85
CA GLY A 238 2.31 0.84 21.14
C GLY A 238 2.34 1.60 19.82
N ILE A 239 1.26 1.46 19.07
CA ILE A 239 1.05 2.18 17.80
C ILE A 239 -0.32 2.84 17.79
N VAL A 240 -0.39 4.05 17.26
CA VAL A 240 -1.62 4.71 16.84
C VAL A 240 -1.66 4.79 15.32
N MET A 241 -2.81 4.45 14.74
CA MET A 241 -3.06 4.51 13.30
C MET A 241 -4.40 5.15 13.01
N GLU A 242 -4.61 5.59 11.79
CA GLU A 242 -5.84 6.25 11.38
C GLU A 242 -6.92 5.22 11.03
N ALA A 243 -7.99 5.19 11.83
CA ALA A 243 -9.12 4.31 11.59
C ALA A 243 -9.78 4.60 10.23
N GLY A 244 -10.15 3.55 9.50
CA GLY A 244 -10.77 3.66 8.17
C GLY A 244 -9.85 4.21 7.06
N ARG A 245 -8.55 4.47 7.35
CA ARG A 245 -7.55 4.96 6.37
C ARG A 245 -6.20 4.27 6.50
N THR A 246 -6.16 3.12 7.15
CA THR A 246 -4.99 2.24 7.28
C THR A 246 -5.46 0.78 7.13
N LEU A 247 -4.64 -0.08 6.52
CA LEU A 247 -4.83 -1.52 6.43
C LEU A 247 -3.92 -2.25 7.41
#